data_7f22e5950a15421e0003a201bef13d16
#
_entry.id   7f22e5950a15421e0003a201bef13d16
#
_cell.length_a   1.000
_cell.length_b   1.000
_cell.length_c   1.000
_cell.angle_alpha   90.00
_cell.angle_beta   90.00
_cell.angle_gamma   90.00
#
_symmetry.space_group_name_H-M   'P 1'
#
loop_
_entity.id
_entity.type
_entity.pdbx_description
1 polymer ?
#
loop_
_entity_poly.entity_id
_entity_poly.type
_entity_poly.pdbx_seq_one_letter_code
_entity_poly.pdbx_strand_id
1 'polypeptide(L)'
;MSRVERDTDNKPTVVLVHGAFEDGSIWDPVVERLLSDYTLVVAANPLRGVDPDSASLAALLRLTDGPIILVGHAYGGVAITNAGCRSGDVKALVYVSALAPERHESAADLFERFPGGRLQDALAPAPLSDEEADLYVKPGRDHAVLAADLPEAAALRLAARQRPVHSGALSGPSGDPAWRRLPNWFVYGDADESVPSALHDFQAHRAGAVAIRVVDGASQALPLSQPDAVCQTIRAAARVLTLPVPNITPD
;
A
#
# COMPACT_ATOMS: atom_id res chain seq x y z
N MET A 1 -17.02 -37.17 8.62
CA MET A 1 -16.70 -35.78 8.94
C MET A 1 -17.10 -34.92 7.76
N SER A 2 -18.22 -34.25 7.87
CA SER A 2 -18.80 -33.41 6.83
C SER A 2 -17.91 -32.18 6.65
N ARG A 3 -17.37 -32.02 5.45
CA ARG A 3 -16.70 -30.80 5.00
C ARG A 3 -17.79 -29.73 5.00
N VAL A 4 -17.70 -28.77 5.92
CA VAL A 4 -18.51 -27.55 5.85
C VAL A 4 -18.07 -26.86 4.58
N GLU A 5 -18.84 -26.98 3.52
CA GLU A 5 -18.75 -26.17 2.32
C GLU A 5 -18.95 -24.73 2.78
N ARG A 6 -17.84 -23.99 2.94
CA ARG A 6 -17.91 -22.56 3.02
C ARG A 6 -18.42 -22.09 1.66
N ASP A 7 -19.56 -21.45 1.67
CA ASP A 7 -20.12 -20.72 0.53
C ASP A 7 -19.11 -19.62 0.17
N THR A 8 -18.12 -19.99 -0.66
CA THR A 8 -17.05 -19.14 -1.14
C THR A 8 -17.48 -18.43 -2.43
N ASP A 9 -18.78 -18.43 -2.74
CA ASP A 9 -19.28 -17.84 -3.96
C ASP A 9 -19.02 -16.34 -4.00
N ASN A 10 -17.95 -16.00 -4.72
CA ASN A 10 -17.69 -14.71 -5.34
C ASN A 10 -17.17 -13.55 -4.45
N LYS A 11 -16.72 -13.79 -3.22
CA LYS A 11 -16.09 -12.73 -2.41
C LYS A 11 -14.61 -12.59 -2.80
N PRO A 12 -14.13 -11.37 -3.05
CA PRO A 12 -12.71 -11.17 -3.34
C PRO A 12 -11.83 -11.44 -2.12
N THR A 13 -10.62 -11.94 -2.38
CA THR A 13 -9.54 -11.96 -1.38
C THR A 13 -8.88 -10.58 -1.34
N VAL A 14 -8.70 -10.02 -0.15
CA VAL A 14 -7.99 -8.76 0.04
C VAL A 14 -6.56 -9.06 0.47
N VAL A 15 -5.60 -8.68 -0.36
CA VAL A 15 -4.16 -8.83 -0.07
C VAL A 15 -3.61 -7.48 0.36
N LEU A 16 -3.12 -7.40 1.60
CA LEU A 16 -2.62 -6.19 2.27
C LEU A 16 -1.09 -6.19 2.27
N VAL A 17 -0.48 -5.15 1.70
CA VAL A 17 0.98 -5.01 1.55
C VAL A 17 1.46 -3.80 2.31
N HIS A 18 2.29 -4.03 3.35
CA HIS A 18 2.85 -2.96 4.18
C HIS A 18 3.97 -2.19 3.47
N GLY A 19 4.26 -0.99 3.97
CA GLY A 19 5.28 -0.11 3.46
C GLY A 19 6.67 -0.30 4.07
N ALA A 20 7.54 0.68 3.82
CA ALA A 20 8.85 0.80 4.46
C ALA A 20 8.71 1.18 5.93
N PHE A 21 9.69 0.80 6.75
CA PHE A 21 9.79 1.11 8.18
C PHE A 21 8.68 0.51 9.05
N GLU A 22 7.97 -0.49 8.55
CA GLU A 22 6.87 -1.15 9.24
C GLU A 22 6.78 -2.63 8.88
N ASP A 23 5.90 -3.36 9.54
CA ASP A 23 5.58 -4.75 9.25
C ASP A 23 4.06 -4.94 9.03
N GLY A 24 3.63 -6.19 8.88
CA GLY A 24 2.22 -6.52 8.66
C GLY A 24 1.26 -6.05 9.75
N SER A 25 1.75 -5.75 10.96
CA SER A 25 0.91 -5.29 12.07
C SER A 25 0.31 -3.88 11.87
N ILE A 26 0.81 -3.11 10.90
CA ILE A 26 0.17 -1.87 10.47
C ILE A 26 -1.29 -2.09 10.05
N TRP A 27 -1.62 -3.30 9.60
CA TRP A 27 -2.92 -3.70 9.13
C TRP A 27 -3.86 -4.27 10.19
N ASP A 28 -3.40 -4.53 11.44
CA ASP A 28 -4.20 -5.20 12.46
C ASP A 28 -5.62 -4.60 12.63
N PRO A 29 -5.82 -3.26 12.76
CA PRO A 29 -7.15 -2.70 12.92
C PRO A 29 -8.03 -2.83 11.66
N VAL A 30 -7.43 -2.89 10.46
CA VAL A 30 -8.13 -3.10 9.19
C VAL A 30 -8.54 -4.58 9.07
N VAL A 31 -7.65 -5.49 9.43
CA VAL A 31 -7.91 -6.95 9.47
C VAL A 31 -9.08 -7.23 10.40
N GLU A 32 -9.08 -6.72 11.63
CA GLU A 32 -10.17 -6.90 12.59
C GLU A 32 -11.54 -6.51 12.03
N ARG A 33 -11.59 -5.43 11.22
CA ARG A 33 -12.83 -4.89 10.64
C ARG A 33 -13.32 -5.59 9.38
N LEU A 34 -12.43 -6.30 8.70
CA LEU A 34 -12.75 -6.94 7.41
C LEU A 34 -12.83 -8.47 7.49
N LEU A 35 -12.34 -9.08 8.58
CA LEU A 35 -12.19 -10.53 8.73
C LEU A 35 -13.50 -11.30 8.59
N SER A 36 -14.64 -10.68 8.96
CA SER A 36 -15.97 -11.29 8.79
C SER A 36 -16.47 -11.27 7.34
N ASP A 37 -15.96 -10.33 6.54
CA ASP A 37 -16.51 -10.02 5.21
C ASP A 37 -15.68 -10.61 4.08
N TYR A 38 -14.37 -10.78 4.28
CA TYR A 38 -13.41 -11.13 3.23
C TYR A 38 -12.42 -12.21 3.69
N THR A 39 -11.85 -12.92 2.72
CA THR A 39 -10.59 -13.64 2.93
C THR A 39 -9.46 -12.60 2.91
N LEU A 40 -8.63 -12.60 3.96
CA LEU A 40 -7.56 -11.61 4.11
C LEU A 40 -6.20 -12.30 4.07
N VAL A 41 -5.25 -11.69 3.37
CA VAL A 41 -3.85 -12.10 3.33
C VAL A 41 -2.98 -10.88 3.61
N VAL A 42 -2.19 -10.92 4.68
CA VAL A 42 -1.18 -9.89 4.96
C VAL A 42 0.15 -10.36 4.40
N ALA A 43 0.61 -9.70 3.34
CA ALA A 43 1.86 -10.05 2.67
C ALA A 43 3.07 -9.53 3.44
N ALA A 44 4.07 -10.39 3.62
CA ALA A 44 5.39 -9.98 4.09
C ALA A 44 6.16 -9.32 2.93
N ASN A 45 6.25 -7.99 2.95
CA ASN A 45 7.03 -7.24 1.96
C ASN A 45 8.52 -7.30 2.32
N PRO A 46 9.41 -7.81 1.44
CA PRO A 46 10.84 -7.97 1.77
C PRO A 46 11.60 -6.66 1.98
N LEU A 47 11.19 -5.57 1.34
CA LEU A 47 11.82 -4.24 1.41
C LEU A 47 13.28 -4.23 0.89
N ARG A 48 13.56 -5.02 -0.15
CA ARG A 48 14.91 -5.23 -0.71
C ARG A 48 15.12 -4.58 -2.08
N GLY A 49 14.06 -4.10 -2.73
CA GLY A 49 14.10 -3.45 -4.03
C GLY A 49 12.82 -3.66 -4.83
N VAL A 50 12.59 -2.83 -5.84
CA VAL A 50 11.34 -2.87 -6.63
C VAL A 50 11.11 -4.25 -7.25
N ASP A 51 12.13 -4.82 -7.90
CA ASP A 51 12.02 -6.11 -8.56
C ASP A 51 11.88 -7.30 -7.60
N PRO A 52 12.73 -7.48 -6.57
CA PRO A 52 12.59 -8.60 -5.64
C PRO A 52 11.28 -8.52 -4.83
N ASP A 53 10.85 -7.34 -4.42
CA ASP A 53 9.62 -7.15 -3.65
C ASP A 53 8.38 -7.47 -4.53
N SER A 54 8.37 -6.98 -5.76
CA SER A 54 7.32 -7.27 -6.74
C SER A 54 7.28 -8.75 -7.13
N ALA A 55 8.44 -9.40 -7.25
CA ALA A 55 8.52 -10.82 -7.55
C ALA A 55 7.99 -11.68 -6.39
N SER A 56 8.34 -11.32 -5.14
CA SER A 56 7.84 -11.96 -3.93
C SER A 56 6.31 -11.84 -3.84
N LEU A 57 5.78 -10.64 -4.04
CA LEU A 57 4.35 -10.41 -4.05
C LEU A 57 3.66 -11.20 -5.18
N ALA A 58 4.20 -11.19 -6.39
CA ALA A 58 3.65 -11.96 -7.51
C ALA A 58 3.65 -13.47 -7.26
N ALA A 59 4.63 -13.99 -6.50
CA ALA A 59 4.64 -15.40 -6.09
C ALA A 59 3.48 -15.71 -5.13
N LEU A 60 3.21 -14.84 -4.15
CA LEU A 60 2.08 -14.95 -3.25
C LEU A 60 0.74 -14.89 -4.00
N LEU A 61 0.59 -13.95 -4.95
CA LEU A 61 -0.63 -13.79 -5.74
C LEU A 61 -0.98 -15.05 -6.56
N ARG A 62 0.01 -15.82 -7.01
CA ARG A 62 -0.22 -17.10 -7.70
C ARG A 62 -0.75 -18.22 -6.79
N LEU A 63 -0.60 -18.08 -5.49
CA LEU A 63 -1.09 -19.01 -4.47
C LEU A 63 -2.43 -18.54 -3.86
N THR A 64 -2.93 -17.40 -4.30
CA THR A 64 -4.15 -16.78 -3.77
C THR A 64 -5.29 -17.03 -4.75
N ASP A 65 -6.34 -17.71 -4.29
CA ASP A 65 -7.51 -18.03 -5.11
C ASP A 65 -8.48 -16.85 -5.23
N GLY A 66 -9.19 -16.82 -6.36
CA GLY A 66 -10.33 -15.94 -6.64
C GLY A 66 -9.93 -14.52 -7.06
N PRO A 67 -10.93 -13.64 -7.23
CA PRO A 67 -10.66 -12.24 -7.55
C PRO A 67 -9.96 -11.55 -6.38
N ILE A 68 -8.88 -10.81 -6.66
CA ILE A 68 -8.03 -10.18 -5.66
C ILE A 68 -8.20 -8.66 -5.70
N ILE A 69 -8.38 -8.06 -4.52
CA ILE A 69 -8.16 -6.63 -4.27
C ILE A 69 -6.79 -6.49 -3.64
N LEU A 70 -5.89 -5.82 -4.33
CA LEU A 70 -4.51 -5.63 -3.89
C LEU A 70 -4.37 -4.25 -3.25
N VAL A 71 -4.02 -4.21 -1.97
CA VAL A 71 -3.97 -2.99 -1.15
C VAL A 71 -2.54 -2.72 -0.74
N GLY A 72 -2.01 -1.54 -1.06
CA GLY A 72 -0.65 -1.14 -0.68
C GLY A 72 -0.63 0.10 0.19
N HIS A 73 0.14 0.05 1.29
CA HIS A 73 0.42 1.20 2.14
C HIS A 73 1.83 1.72 1.87
N ALA A 74 2.02 3.03 1.83
CA ALA A 74 3.32 3.67 1.66
C ALA A 74 4.12 3.08 0.47
N TYR A 75 5.33 2.57 0.71
CA TYR A 75 6.13 1.84 -0.27
C TYR A 75 5.45 0.55 -0.78
N GLY A 76 4.53 -0.03 -0.03
CA GLY A 76 3.71 -1.15 -0.50
C GLY A 76 2.93 -0.80 -1.78
N GLY A 77 2.64 0.48 -2.01
CA GLY A 77 2.08 0.98 -3.28
C GLY A 77 3.01 0.76 -4.47
N VAL A 78 4.33 0.91 -4.30
CA VAL A 78 5.32 0.56 -5.35
C VAL A 78 5.26 -0.93 -5.66
N ALA A 79 5.21 -1.78 -4.64
CA ALA A 79 5.12 -3.22 -4.82
C ALA A 79 3.85 -3.63 -5.57
N ILE A 80 2.67 -3.10 -5.21
CA ILE A 80 1.41 -3.43 -5.91
C ILE A 80 1.36 -2.86 -7.32
N THR A 81 1.96 -1.69 -7.56
CA THR A 81 2.09 -1.09 -8.89
C THR A 81 2.81 -2.02 -9.84
N ASN A 82 3.90 -2.67 -9.39
CA ASN A 82 4.75 -3.51 -10.21
C ASN A 82 4.29 -4.99 -10.27
N ALA A 83 3.60 -5.48 -9.25
CA ALA A 83 3.12 -6.86 -9.18
C ALA A 83 1.70 -7.06 -9.72
N GLY A 84 0.85 -6.03 -9.70
CA GLY A 84 -0.59 -6.16 -9.94
C GLY A 84 -0.98 -6.73 -11.30
N CYS A 85 -0.16 -6.55 -12.35
CA CYS A 85 -0.40 -7.15 -13.67
C CYS A 85 0.26 -8.52 -13.86
N ARG A 86 0.96 -9.05 -12.85
CA ARG A 86 1.64 -10.36 -12.90
C ARG A 86 0.71 -11.53 -12.54
N SER A 87 -0.52 -11.24 -12.10
CA SER A 87 -1.59 -12.21 -11.87
C SER A 87 -2.88 -11.72 -12.51
N GLY A 88 -3.54 -12.58 -13.30
CA GLY A 88 -4.83 -12.28 -13.92
C GLY A 88 -5.99 -12.16 -12.93
N ASP A 89 -5.79 -12.59 -11.67
CA ASP A 89 -6.82 -12.57 -10.63
C ASP A 89 -6.88 -11.26 -9.86
N VAL A 90 -5.87 -10.38 -10.00
CA VAL A 90 -5.95 -9.01 -9.46
C VAL A 90 -6.96 -8.21 -10.29
N LYS A 91 -7.98 -7.69 -9.62
CA LYS A 91 -9.10 -6.97 -10.24
C LYS A 91 -9.18 -5.51 -9.82
N ALA A 92 -8.57 -5.14 -8.71
CA ALA A 92 -8.59 -3.78 -8.20
C ALA A 92 -7.33 -3.47 -7.38
N LEU A 93 -6.94 -2.19 -7.36
CA LEU A 93 -5.84 -1.66 -6.56
C LEU A 93 -6.37 -0.61 -5.59
N VAL A 94 -5.88 -0.66 -4.35
CA VAL A 94 -6.16 0.37 -3.34
C VAL A 94 -4.83 0.91 -2.80
N TYR A 95 -4.63 2.20 -2.95
CA TYR A 95 -3.45 2.93 -2.49
C TYR A 95 -3.79 3.66 -1.18
N VAL A 96 -3.15 3.28 -0.09
CA VAL A 96 -3.38 3.83 1.25
C VAL A 96 -2.15 4.63 1.67
N SER A 97 -2.23 5.96 1.70
CA SER A 97 -1.08 6.87 1.91
C SER A 97 0.18 6.40 1.16
N ALA A 98 0.01 6.02 -0.12
CA ALA A 98 0.96 5.18 -0.85
C ALA A 98 1.55 5.87 -2.08
N LEU A 99 2.67 5.32 -2.54
CA LEU A 99 3.31 5.71 -3.79
C LEU A 99 2.77 4.87 -4.96
N ALA A 100 2.51 5.52 -6.09
CA ALA A 100 2.03 4.90 -7.33
C ALA A 100 2.89 5.37 -8.52
N PRO A 101 4.14 4.92 -8.60
CA PRO A 101 5.08 5.40 -9.62
C PRO A 101 4.65 5.03 -11.04
N GLU A 102 5.12 5.82 -11.98
CA GLU A 102 5.04 5.57 -13.41
C GLU A 102 6.19 4.66 -13.84
N ARG A 103 6.16 4.16 -15.06
CA ARG A 103 7.27 3.42 -15.65
C ARG A 103 8.54 4.26 -15.65
N HIS A 104 9.64 3.67 -15.19
CA HIS A 104 10.96 4.28 -15.00
C HIS A 104 11.04 5.34 -13.90
N GLU A 105 9.96 5.61 -13.17
CA GLU A 105 9.93 6.52 -12.03
C GLU A 105 10.23 5.74 -10.74
N SER A 106 11.07 6.27 -9.88
CA SER A 106 11.37 5.75 -8.55
C SER A 106 10.60 6.51 -7.46
N ALA A 107 10.60 6.00 -6.25
CA ALA A 107 10.10 6.73 -5.08
C ALA A 107 10.91 8.02 -4.85
N ALA A 108 12.23 7.98 -5.07
CA ALA A 108 13.11 9.14 -4.93
C ALA A 108 12.75 10.25 -5.91
N ASP A 109 12.47 9.92 -7.19
CA ASP A 109 12.05 10.91 -8.21
C ASP A 109 10.74 11.60 -7.81
N LEU A 110 9.80 10.84 -7.23
CA LEU A 110 8.53 11.38 -6.75
C LEU A 110 8.73 12.36 -5.60
N PHE A 111 9.58 12.03 -4.62
CA PHE A 111 9.92 12.93 -3.52
C PHE A 111 10.69 14.17 -3.96
N GLU A 112 11.59 14.05 -4.94
CA GLU A 112 12.29 15.20 -5.50
C GLU A 112 11.33 16.13 -6.23
N ARG A 113 10.37 15.59 -6.97
CA ARG A 113 9.37 16.37 -7.71
C ARG A 113 8.37 17.06 -6.79
N PHE A 114 8.07 16.50 -5.62
CA PHE A 114 7.12 17.02 -4.64
C PHE A 114 7.81 17.22 -3.28
N PRO A 115 8.63 18.28 -3.14
CA PRO A 115 9.30 18.54 -1.88
C PRO A 115 8.31 18.95 -0.78
N GLY A 116 8.71 18.76 0.47
CA GLY A 116 7.93 19.13 1.66
C GLY A 116 7.71 17.99 2.63
N GLY A 117 7.92 16.73 2.21
CA GLY A 117 7.96 15.59 3.13
C GLY A 117 9.21 15.64 4.01
N ARG A 118 9.06 15.20 5.26
CA ARG A 118 10.12 15.20 6.29
C ARG A 118 10.81 13.85 6.45
N LEU A 119 10.37 12.84 5.69
CA LEU A 119 10.90 11.48 5.81
C LEU A 119 12.39 11.42 5.49
N GLN A 120 12.83 12.06 4.39
CA GLN A 120 14.22 12.00 3.95
C GLN A 120 15.19 12.53 5.00
N ASP A 121 14.84 13.63 5.68
CA ASP A 121 15.64 14.23 6.76
C ASP A 121 15.66 13.35 8.03
N ALA A 122 14.68 12.47 8.16
CA ALA A 122 14.56 11.56 9.29
C ALA A 122 15.28 10.23 9.07
N LEU A 123 15.83 9.95 7.87
CA LEU A 123 16.49 8.68 7.59
C LEU A 123 17.90 8.60 8.20
N ALA A 124 18.23 7.40 8.69
CA ALA A 124 19.55 6.98 9.16
C ALA A 124 20.02 5.78 8.33
N PRO A 125 21.09 5.90 7.53
CA PRO A 125 21.64 4.78 6.81
C PRO A 125 22.46 3.87 7.73
N ALA A 126 22.27 2.56 7.61
CA ALA A 126 23.13 1.51 8.13
C ALA A 126 23.86 0.88 6.94
N PRO A 127 25.14 1.22 6.69
CA PRO A 127 25.87 0.75 5.51
C PRO A 127 25.96 -0.78 5.45
N LEU A 128 25.69 -1.36 4.29
CA LEU A 128 25.90 -2.77 3.96
C LEU A 128 27.15 -2.93 3.11
N SER A 129 27.47 -1.94 2.26
CA SER A 129 28.66 -1.81 1.43
C SER A 129 28.95 -0.32 1.18
N ASP A 130 29.90 -0.02 0.30
CA ASP A 130 30.22 1.36 -0.09
C ASP A 130 29.06 2.04 -0.87
N GLU A 131 28.18 1.24 -1.51
CA GLU A 131 27.11 1.73 -2.37
C GLU A 131 25.71 1.42 -1.83
N GLU A 132 25.57 0.52 -0.86
CA GLU A 132 24.28 0.03 -0.36
C GLU A 132 24.12 0.23 1.13
N ALA A 133 22.91 0.55 1.55
CA ALA A 133 22.55 0.72 2.94
C ALA A 133 21.14 0.22 3.23
N ASP A 134 20.92 -0.26 4.43
CA ASP A 134 19.61 -0.36 5.03
C ASP A 134 19.25 0.99 5.68
N LEU A 135 18.09 1.51 5.34
CA LEU A 135 17.61 2.78 5.84
C LEU A 135 16.64 2.55 6.99
N TYR A 136 16.82 3.31 8.06
CA TYR A 136 15.96 3.35 9.24
C TYR A 136 15.45 4.78 9.44
N VAL A 137 14.32 4.95 10.11
CA VAL A 137 13.94 6.24 10.70
C VAL A 137 14.74 6.44 11.97
N LYS A 138 15.34 7.61 12.13
CA LYS A 138 16.12 7.99 13.32
C LYS A 138 15.27 7.88 14.58
N PRO A 139 15.82 7.33 15.69
CA PRO A 139 15.09 7.25 16.96
C PRO A 139 14.45 8.59 17.36
N GLY A 140 13.20 8.52 17.78
CA GLY A 140 12.43 9.70 18.20
C GLY A 140 11.86 10.54 17.07
N ARG A 141 12.09 10.18 15.78
CA ARG A 141 11.49 10.89 14.64
C ARG A 141 10.22 10.20 14.13
N ASP A 142 10.02 8.94 14.46
CA ASP A 142 8.92 8.10 13.98
C ASP A 142 7.55 8.74 14.20
N HIS A 143 7.28 9.23 15.42
CA HIS A 143 6.00 9.85 15.77
C HIS A 143 5.73 11.05 14.86
N ALA A 144 6.67 11.99 14.78
CA ALA A 144 6.47 13.23 14.04
C ALA A 144 6.36 13.03 12.52
N VAL A 145 6.96 11.97 11.96
CA VAL A 145 7.06 11.76 10.51
C VAL A 145 6.05 10.74 10.00
N LEU A 146 5.83 9.67 10.77
CA LEU A 146 4.99 8.55 10.31
C LEU A 146 3.62 8.50 10.99
N ALA A 147 3.49 8.99 12.23
CA ALA A 147 2.36 8.66 13.09
C ALA A 147 1.92 9.85 13.96
N ALA A 148 1.94 11.07 13.41
CA ALA A 148 1.73 12.31 14.16
C ALA A 148 0.32 12.41 14.80
N ASP A 149 -0.67 11.75 14.23
CA ASP A 149 -2.05 11.70 14.73
C ASP A 149 -2.32 10.53 15.69
N LEU A 150 -1.31 9.67 15.94
CA LEU A 150 -1.44 8.57 16.90
C LEU A 150 -0.98 8.99 18.31
N PRO A 151 -1.51 8.36 19.38
CA PRO A 151 -0.91 8.49 20.71
C PRO A 151 0.55 8.06 20.72
N GLU A 152 1.40 8.74 21.49
CA GLU A 152 2.85 8.47 21.57
C GLU A 152 3.17 6.98 21.82
N ALA A 153 2.44 6.33 22.72
CA ALA A 153 2.62 4.90 22.99
C ALA A 153 2.34 4.00 21.78
N ALA A 154 1.49 4.40 20.83
CA ALA A 154 1.25 3.68 19.61
C ALA A 154 2.38 3.91 18.60
N ALA A 155 2.87 5.14 18.48
CA ALA A 155 4.03 5.48 17.67
C ALA A 155 5.30 4.77 18.14
N LEU A 156 5.52 4.66 19.46
CA LEU A 156 6.63 3.90 20.03
C LEU A 156 6.55 2.40 19.70
N ARG A 157 5.34 1.81 19.67
CA ARG A 157 5.18 0.41 19.23
C ARG A 157 5.49 0.23 17.75
N LEU A 158 5.12 1.18 16.91
CA LEU A 158 5.47 1.19 15.49
C LEU A 158 7.00 1.27 15.31
N ALA A 159 7.66 2.20 16.00
CA ALA A 159 9.10 2.37 15.99
C ALA A 159 9.86 1.10 16.46
N ALA A 160 9.34 0.42 17.49
CA ALA A 160 9.95 -0.82 17.99
C ALA A 160 9.86 -2.00 17.02
N ARG A 161 8.91 -1.97 16.08
CA ARG A 161 8.71 -2.98 15.03
C ARG A 161 9.29 -2.56 13.68
N GLN A 162 10.00 -1.44 13.65
CA GLN A 162 10.57 -0.89 12.43
C GLN A 162 11.41 -1.93 11.68
N ARG A 163 11.11 -2.10 10.41
CA ARG A 163 11.91 -2.90 9.48
C ARG A 163 12.67 -1.98 8.54
N PRO A 164 13.96 -2.19 8.35
CA PRO A 164 14.72 -1.38 7.41
C PRO A 164 14.23 -1.59 5.98
N VAL A 165 14.37 -0.55 5.18
CA VAL A 165 14.21 -0.61 3.74
C VAL A 165 15.59 -0.47 3.08
N HIS A 166 15.89 -1.33 2.12
CA HIS A 166 17.11 -1.22 1.33
C HIS A 166 17.09 0.07 0.49
N SER A 167 18.22 0.78 0.42
CA SER A 167 18.31 2.04 -0.33
C SER A 167 17.86 1.91 -1.79
N GLY A 168 18.20 0.79 -2.43
CA GLY A 168 17.75 0.45 -3.78
C GLY A 168 16.23 0.30 -3.95
N ALA A 169 15.48 0.09 -2.87
CA ALA A 169 14.03 0.05 -2.94
C ALA A 169 13.41 1.43 -3.19
N LEU A 170 14.04 2.47 -2.66
CA LEU A 170 13.56 3.84 -2.84
C LEU A 170 14.08 4.49 -4.14
N SER A 171 15.27 4.10 -4.60
CA SER A 171 15.89 4.63 -5.82
C SER A 171 15.65 3.78 -7.07
N GLY A 172 15.18 2.55 -6.92
CA GLY A 172 14.92 1.64 -8.05
C GLY A 172 13.75 2.11 -8.93
N PRO A 173 13.92 2.08 -10.27
CA PRO A 173 12.86 2.47 -11.19
C PRO A 173 11.74 1.42 -11.25
N SER A 174 10.51 1.88 -11.43
CA SER A 174 9.34 1.02 -11.63
C SER A 174 9.22 0.50 -13.06
N GLY A 175 8.60 -0.66 -13.23
CA GLY A 175 8.17 -1.21 -14.51
C GLY A 175 6.84 -0.63 -14.99
N ASP A 176 6.14 -1.36 -15.87
CA ASP A 176 4.82 -0.96 -16.37
C ASP A 176 3.80 -0.97 -15.21
N PRO A 177 3.15 0.17 -14.91
CA PRO A 177 2.32 0.27 -13.75
C PRO A 177 0.95 -0.40 -13.92
N ALA A 178 0.56 -1.20 -12.95
CA ALA A 178 -0.72 -1.92 -12.97
C ALA A 178 -1.93 -0.97 -12.95
N TRP A 179 -1.80 0.21 -12.37
CA TRP A 179 -2.88 1.21 -12.32
C TRP A 179 -3.31 1.75 -13.69
N ARG A 180 -2.53 1.56 -14.75
CA ARG A 180 -2.94 1.86 -16.13
C ARG A 180 -3.97 0.89 -16.70
N ARG A 181 -4.08 -0.30 -16.11
CA ARG A 181 -4.91 -1.41 -16.61
C ARG A 181 -6.02 -1.83 -15.65
N LEU A 182 -5.85 -1.53 -14.37
CA LEU A 182 -6.75 -1.94 -13.31
C LEU A 182 -7.42 -0.74 -12.66
N PRO A 183 -8.72 -0.82 -12.33
CA PRO A 183 -9.38 0.20 -11.55
C PRO A 183 -8.67 0.36 -10.20
N ASN A 184 -8.54 1.61 -9.76
CA ASN A 184 -7.77 1.94 -8.58
C ASN A 184 -8.45 3.00 -7.73
N TRP A 185 -8.21 2.95 -6.43
CA TRP A 185 -8.73 3.85 -5.41
C TRP A 185 -7.59 4.39 -4.58
N PHE A 186 -7.72 5.64 -4.15
CA PHE A 186 -6.75 6.28 -3.26
C PHE A 186 -7.43 6.75 -1.99
N VAL A 187 -6.76 6.52 -0.84
CA VAL A 187 -7.11 7.10 0.46
C VAL A 187 -5.84 7.53 1.17
N TYR A 188 -5.79 8.79 1.61
CA TYR A 188 -4.61 9.36 2.26
C TYR A 188 -4.99 10.49 3.21
N GLY A 189 -4.09 10.80 4.15
CA GLY A 189 -4.21 11.90 5.07
C GLY A 189 -3.66 13.20 4.49
N ASP A 190 -4.27 14.33 4.79
CA ASP A 190 -3.77 15.64 4.38
C ASP A 190 -2.67 16.20 5.29
N ALA A 191 -2.51 15.62 6.49
CA ALA A 191 -1.43 15.92 7.44
C ALA A 191 -0.29 14.88 7.40
N ASP A 192 -0.10 14.22 6.26
CA ASP A 192 1.00 13.28 6.04
C ASP A 192 2.33 14.03 5.90
N GLU A 193 3.20 13.90 6.92
CA GLU A 193 4.52 14.51 6.97
C GLU A 193 5.60 13.66 6.25
N SER A 194 5.27 12.44 5.84
CA SER A 194 6.16 11.53 5.12
C SER A 194 6.04 11.70 3.60
N VAL A 195 4.81 11.62 3.11
CA VAL A 195 4.47 11.78 1.69
C VAL A 195 3.56 13.00 1.54
N PRO A 196 4.01 14.09 0.91
CA PRO A 196 3.19 15.30 0.78
C PRO A 196 1.82 15.02 0.15
N SER A 197 0.77 15.64 0.70
CA SER A 197 -0.61 15.52 0.19
C SER A 197 -0.71 15.86 -1.30
N ALA A 198 0.07 16.86 -1.77
CA ALA A 198 0.16 17.21 -3.19
C ALA A 198 0.69 16.07 -4.08
N LEU A 199 1.60 15.24 -3.54
CA LEU A 199 2.09 14.05 -4.25
C LEU A 199 1.00 12.97 -4.33
N HIS A 200 0.27 12.73 -3.25
CA HIS A 200 -0.86 11.80 -3.26
C HIS A 200 -1.92 12.22 -4.29
N ASP A 201 -2.30 13.49 -4.26
CA ASP A 201 -3.29 14.05 -5.18
C ASP A 201 -2.85 13.93 -6.66
N PHE A 202 -1.60 14.30 -6.94
CA PHE A 202 -1.01 14.15 -8.28
C PHE A 202 -1.07 12.70 -8.77
N GLN A 203 -0.65 11.74 -7.95
CA GLN A 203 -0.62 10.31 -8.33
C GLN A 203 -2.04 9.77 -8.57
N ALA A 204 -2.99 10.11 -7.70
CA ALA A 204 -4.38 9.67 -7.80
C ALA A 204 -5.04 10.18 -9.10
N HIS A 205 -4.85 11.45 -9.44
CA HIS A 205 -5.36 12.03 -10.69
C HIS A 205 -4.66 11.44 -11.92
N ARG A 206 -3.32 11.28 -11.89
CA ARG A 206 -2.55 10.66 -12.95
C ARG A 206 -3.00 9.22 -13.22
N ALA A 207 -3.28 8.46 -12.17
CA ALA A 207 -3.74 7.08 -12.28
C ALA A 207 -5.19 6.95 -12.74
N GLY A 208 -5.94 8.04 -12.88
CA GLY A 208 -7.36 8.02 -13.21
C GLY A 208 -8.17 7.28 -12.13
N ALA A 209 -7.92 7.59 -10.87
CA ALA A 209 -8.54 6.90 -9.75
C ALA A 209 -10.08 6.93 -9.83
N VAL A 210 -10.71 5.78 -9.59
CA VAL A 210 -12.18 5.65 -9.53
C VAL A 210 -12.75 6.51 -8.41
N ALA A 211 -12.03 6.58 -7.28
CA ALA A 211 -12.34 7.49 -6.18
C ALA A 211 -11.08 7.88 -5.40
N ILE A 212 -11.08 9.09 -4.91
CA ILE A 212 -10.05 9.68 -4.06
C ILE A 212 -10.72 10.07 -2.74
N ARG A 213 -10.13 9.64 -1.63
CA ARG A 213 -10.57 10.02 -0.28
C ARG A 213 -9.43 10.70 0.44
N VAL A 214 -9.61 11.95 0.78
CA VAL A 214 -8.72 12.69 1.67
C VAL A 214 -9.29 12.63 3.09
N VAL A 215 -8.43 12.30 4.07
CA VAL A 215 -8.81 12.21 5.48
C VAL A 215 -8.17 13.37 6.24
N ASP A 216 -9.01 14.24 6.75
CA ASP A 216 -8.61 15.47 7.45
C ASP A 216 -7.80 15.15 8.70
N GLY A 217 -6.66 15.83 8.87
CA GLY A 217 -5.75 15.69 10.02
C GLY A 217 -5.04 14.35 10.17
N ALA A 218 -5.20 13.41 9.23
CA ALA A 218 -4.57 12.10 9.33
C ALA A 218 -3.12 12.09 8.84
N SER A 219 -2.28 11.32 9.54
CA SER A 219 -0.87 11.12 9.22
C SER A 219 -0.64 9.96 8.23
N GLN A 220 0.63 9.65 7.96
CA GLN A 220 1.06 8.50 7.15
C GLN A 220 0.53 7.16 7.69
N ALA A 221 0.45 6.98 9.02
CA ALA A 221 -0.01 5.74 9.66
C ALA A 221 -1.53 5.52 9.58
N LEU A 222 -2.14 5.88 8.47
CA LEU A 222 -3.58 5.87 8.21
C LEU A 222 -4.26 4.52 8.54
N PRO A 223 -3.67 3.33 8.25
CA PRO A 223 -4.30 2.06 8.61
C PRO A 223 -4.49 1.86 10.12
N LEU A 224 -3.66 2.50 10.95
CA LEU A 224 -3.76 2.47 12.41
C LEU A 224 -4.67 3.55 12.95
N SER A 225 -4.55 4.79 12.45
CA SER A 225 -5.27 5.94 12.99
C SER A 225 -6.69 6.06 12.45
N GLN A 226 -6.90 5.69 11.19
CA GLN A 226 -8.18 5.85 10.47
C GLN A 226 -8.61 4.57 9.74
N PRO A 227 -8.62 3.40 10.41
CA PRO A 227 -8.90 2.12 9.77
C PRO A 227 -10.28 2.07 9.11
N ASP A 228 -11.25 2.81 9.61
CA ASP A 228 -12.60 2.86 9.04
C ASP A 228 -12.62 3.50 7.64
N ALA A 229 -11.83 4.56 7.42
CA ALA A 229 -11.68 5.19 6.11
C ALA A 229 -11.04 4.22 5.10
N VAL A 230 -10.02 3.49 5.54
CA VAL A 230 -9.35 2.46 4.73
C VAL A 230 -10.31 1.32 4.38
N CYS A 231 -11.04 0.77 5.37
CA CYS A 231 -12.01 -0.30 5.17
C CYS A 231 -13.15 0.11 4.22
N GLN A 232 -13.65 1.34 4.34
CA GLN A 232 -14.67 1.87 3.43
C GLN A 232 -14.17 1.93 1.99
N THR A 233 -12.91 2.33 1.78
CA THR A 233 -12.29 2.38 0.46
C THR A 233 -12.11 0.97 -0.14
N ILE A 234 -11.65 0.00 0.66
CA ILE A 234 -11.55 -1.41 0.25
C ILE A 234 -12.94 -1.97 -0.10
N ARG A 235 -13.96 -1.71 0.71
CA ARG A 235 -15.34 -2.12 0.43
C ARG A 235 -15.90 -1.47 -0.85
N ALA A 236 -15.54 -0.22 -1.14
CA ALA A 236 -15.91 0.45 -2.38
C ALA A 236 -15.31 -0.24 -3.60
N ALA A 237 -14.03 -0.63 -3.52
CA ALA A 237 -13.36 -1.41 -4.57
C ALA A 237 -14.05 -2.78 -4.76
N ALA A 238 -14.40 -3.48 -3.67
CA ALA A 238 -15.06 -4.78 -3.72
C ALA A 238 -16.44 -4.73 -4.41
N ARG A 239 -17.22 -3.68 -4.16
CA ARG A 239 -18.56 -3.52 -4.76
C ARG A 239 -18.52 -3.42 -6.28
N VAL A 240 -17.50 -2.78 -6.84
CA VAL A 240 -17.36 -2.66 -8.30
C VAL A 240 -17.10 -4.02 -8.94
N LEU A 241 -16.42 -4.92 -8.24
CA LEU A 241 -16.15 -6.29 -8.73
C LEU A 241 -17.35 -7.22 -8.69
N THR A 242 -18.35 -6.91 -7.85
CA THR A 242 -19.56 -7.73 -7.67
C THR A 242 -20.75 -7.24 -8.50
N LEU A 243 -20.63 -6.08 -9.16
CA LEU A 243 -21.67 -5.61 -10.06
C LEU A 243 -21.72 -6.46 -11.33
N PRO A 244 -22.91 -6.95 -11.76
CA PRO A 244 -23.02 -7.66 -13.01
C PRO A 244 -22.57 -6.76 -14.16
N VAL A 245 -21.74 -7.30 -15.05
CA VAL A 245 -21.37 -6.63 -16.29
C VAL A 245 -22.68 -6.33 -17.05
N PRO A 246 -22.98 -5.08 -17.42
CA PRO A 246 -24.16 -4.79 -18.22
C PRO A 246 -24.12 -5.64 -19.49
N ASN A 247 -25.14 -6.46 -19.74
CA ASN A 247 -25.30 -7.15 -21.01
C ASN A 247 -25.50 -6.07 -22.09
N ILE A 248 -24.41 -5.70 -22.73
CA ILE A 248 -24.47 -4.94 -24.00
C ILE A 248 -24.81 -6.01 -25.06
N THR A 249 -26.08 -6.18 -25.34
CA THR A 249 -26.52 -6.87 -26.57
C THR A 249 -26.10 -5.96 -27.73
N PRO A 250 -25.27 -6.44 -28.66
CA PRO A 250 -25.04 -5.68 -29.90
C PRO A 250 -26.35 -5.64 -30.69
N ASP A 251 -26.79 -4.43 -31.01
CA ASP A 251 -27.84 -4.19 -32.03
C ASP A 251 -27.37 -4.59 -33.44
#